data_9597086497b3515ef5299a828976231a
#
_entry.id   9597086497b3515ef5299a828976231a
#
_cell.length_a   1.000
_cell.length_b   1.000
_cell.length_c   1.000
_cell.angle_alpha   90.00
_cell.angle_beta   90.00
_cell.angle_gamma   90.00
#
_symmetry.space_group_name_H-M   'P 1'
#
loop_
_entity.id
_entity.type
_entity.pdbx_description
1 polymer ?
#
loop_
_entity_poly.entity_id
_entity_poly.type
_entity_poly.pdbx_seq_one_letter_code
_entity_poly.pdbx_strand_id
1 'polypeptide(L)'
;MNHPVSGALSDVGTGLGARDRTANRGPSHVRSDTTLERIHTVVVHDHDDIARLVAQRIAALIKGKNADGQTAVLGLATGSTPIGVYRELIRLHREEGLSFANVVTFNLDEYYPMAPDNMHSYHRFMWENLFSHVDVKPENVHVPRGD
;
A
#
# COMPACT_ATOMS: atom_id res chain seq x y z
N MET A 1 20.74 -20.89 73.86
CA MET A 1 19.85 -22.03 74.22
C MET A 1 18.67 -22.00 73.28
N ASN A 2 18.53 -23.11 72.57
CA ASN A 2 17.32 -23.57 71.86
C ASN A 2 16.74 -22.91 70.69
N HIS A 3 16.96 -23.56 69.55
CA HIS A 3 16.00 -23.84 68.48
C HIS A 3 14.66 -24.42 68.99
N PRO A 4 13.58 -24.66 68.15
CA PRO A 4 13.49 -24.78 66.69
C PRO A 4 12.11 -24.39 66.06
N VAL A 5 12.03 -24.69 64.78
CA VAL A 5 11.03 -25.28 63.84
C VAL A 5 9.95 -24.40 63.22
N SER A 6 10.02 -24.33 61.92
CA SER A 6 9.16 -24.96 60.89
C SER A 6 7.70 -24.48 60.75
N GLY A 7 7.36 -24.14 59.60
CA GLY A 7 5.98 -23.98 59.14
C GLY A 7 5.90 -23.47 57.71
N ALA A 8 5.86 -24.41 56.77
CA ALA A 8 5.46 -24.16 55.38
C ALA A 8 3.97 -23.84 55.29
N LEU A 9 3.57 -23.09 54.28
CA LEU A 9 2.45 -23.38 53.34
C LEU A 9 2.12 -22.16 52.48
N SER A 10 2.41 -22.35 51.24
CA SER A 10 1.56 -22.07 50.06
C SER A 10 0.60 -20.88 50.11
N ASP A 11 0.84 -19.95 49.23
CA ASP A 11 -0.29 -19.28 48.60
C ASP A 11 -0.07 -19.13 47.11
N VAL A 12 -1.11 -19.60 46.37
CA VAL A 12 -1.19 -19.69 44.94
C VAL A 12 -1.82 -18.38 44.45
N GLY A 13 -1.01 -17.45 43.98
CA GLY A 13 -1.48 -16.22 43.37
C GLY A 13 -1.53 -16.36 41.83
N THR A 14 -2.71 -16.69 41.32
CA THR A 14 -3.01 -16.64 39.89
C THR A 14 -3.01 -15.19 39.38
N GLY A 15 -1.87 -14.77 38.89
CA GLY A 15 -1.75 -13.52 38.10
C GLY A 15 -1.86 -13.79 36.61
N LEU A 16 -3.06 -13.65 36.04
CA LEU A 16 -3.24 -13.56 34.59
C LEU A 16 -2.60 -12.25 34.11
N GLY A 17 -1.34 -12.32 33.75
CA GLY A 17 -0.67 -11.25 33.02
C GLY A 17 -1.24 -11.16 31.61
N ALA A 18 -1.96 -10.07 31.32
CA ALA A 18 -2.31 -9.68 29.97
C ALA A 18 -1.04 -9.58 29.13
N ARG A 19 -0.88 -10.49 28.18
CA ARG A 19 0.23 -10.43 27.22
C ARG A 19 0.01 -9.24 26.31
N ASP A 20 0.81 -8.22 26.52
CA ASP A 20 1.00 -7.12 25.58
C ASP A 20 1.37 -7.67 24.19
N ARG A 21 0.42 -7.55 23.25
CA ARG A 21 0.59 -7.99 21.86
C ARG A 21 1.20 -6.90 20.96
N THR A 22 1.92 -5.97 21.53
CA THR A 22 2.75 -5.02 20.76
C THR A 22 4.16 -5.59 20.55
N ALA A 23 4.26 -6.86 20.15
CA ALA A 23 5.53 -7.41 19.73
C ALA A 23 5.93 -6.82 18.37
N ASN A 24 6.87 -5.90 18.42
CA ASN A 24 7.89 -5.57 17.45
C ASN A 24 7.90 -6.54 16.23
N ARG A 25 7.16 -6.20 15.16
CA ARG A 25 7.30 -6.88 13.87
C ARG A 25 8.63 -6.41 13.28
N GLY A 26 9.67 -7.22 13.48
CA GLY A 26 10.94 -7.07 12.76
C GLY A 26 10.73 -7.02 11.25
N PRO A 27 11.73 -6.57 10.48
CA PRO A 27 11.58 -6.39 9.04
C PRO A 27 11.10 -7.68 8.39
N SER A 28 10.00 -7.59 7.64
CA SER A 28 9.42 -8.69 6.89
C SER A 28 10.48 -9.30 5.98
N HIS A 29 10.80 -10.58 6.17
CA HIS A 29 11.73 -11.30 5.32
C HIS A 29 11.12 -11.43 3.93
N VAL A 30 11.53 -10.57 3.02
CA VAL A 30 11.27 -10.71 1.59
C VAL A 30 12.13 -11.89 1.09
N ARG A 31 11.50 -13.02 0.75
CA ARG A 31 12.20 -14.12 0.09
C ARG A 31 12.16 -13.87 -1.41
N SER A 32 13.32 -13.73 -2.03
CA SER A 32 13.47 -13.78 -3.48
C SER A 32 14.02 -15.16 -3.86
N ASP A 33 13.19 -16.01 -4.48
CA ASP A 33 13.64 -17.25 -5.08
C ASP A 33 13.85 -17.01 -6.58
N THR A 34 15.11 -16.98 -7.00
CA THR A 34 15.48 -16.60 -8.38
C THR A 34 16.00 -17.78 -9.20
N THR A 35 15.95 -19.02 -8.69
CA THR A 35 16.67 -20.15 -9.29
C THR A 35 15.98 -20.80 -10.48
N LEU A 36 14.68 -20.58 -10.69
CA LEU A 36 13.92 -21.24 -11.78
C LEU A 36 13.04 -20.29 -12.60
N GLU A 37 12.88 -19.03 -12.22
CA GLU A 37 12.00 -18.10 -12.91
C GLU A 37 12.77 -17.04 -13.69
N ARG A 38 12.36 -16.82 -14.95
CA ARG A 38 12.89 -15.74 -15.79
C ARG A 38 12.36 -14.36 -15.36
N ILE A 39 11.36 -14.32 -14.48
CA ILE A 39 10.74 -13.12 -13.95
C ILE A 39 11.10 -13.01 -12.48
N HIS A 40 11.62 -11.84 -12.07
CA HIS A 40 11.90 -11.57 -10.66
C HIS A 40 10.61 -11.60 -9.84
N THR A 41 10.48 -12.61 -8.98
CA THR A 41 9.30 -12.82 -8.13
C THR A 41 9.62 -12.44 -6.69
N VAL A 42 8.76 -11.65 -6.07
CA VAL A 42 8.86 -11.25 -4.67
C VAL A 42 7.64 -11.78 -3.93
N VAL A 43 7.86 -12.62 -2.93
CA VAL A 43 6.80 -13.12 -2.05
C VAL A 43 6.83 -12.30 -0.78
N VAL A 44 5.69 -11.72 -0.43
CA VAL A 44 5.50 -10.92 0.79
C VAL A 44 4.49 -11.58 1.70
N HIS A 45 4.32 -11.04 2.91
CA HIS A 45 3.55 -11.69 3.95
C HIS A 45 2.03 -11.59 3.71
N ASP A 46 1.55 -10.40 3.30
CA ASP A 46 0.14 -10.12 3.10
C ASP A 46 -0.12 -9.07 2.01
N HIS A 47 -1.41 -8.80 1.76
CA HIS A 47 -1.85 -7.83 0.76
C HIS A 47 -1.38 -6.39 1.08
N ASP A 48 -1.31 -6.03 2.34
CA ASP A 48 -0.86 -4.69 2.74
C ASP A 48 0.64 -4.51 2.50
N ASP A 49 1.44 -5.56 2.68
CA ASP A 49 2.86 -5.56 2.33
C ASP A 49 3.08 -5.40 0.83
N ILE A 50 2.25 -6.08 0.00
CA ILE A 50 2.28 -5.87 -1.47
C ILE A 50 1.94 -4.41 -1.80
N ALA A 51 0.87 -3.88 -1.21
CA ALA A 51 0.42 -2.52 -1.46
C ALA A 51 1.52 -1.50 -1.13
N ARG A 52 2.14 -1.62 0.03
CA ARG A 52 3.27 -0.76 0.45
C ARG A 52 4.47 -0.90 -0.48
N LEU A 53 4.88 -2.13 -0.80
CA LEU A 53 6.02 -2.38 -1.66
C LEU A 53 5.83 -1.76 -3.05
N VAL A 54 4.66 -1.95 -3.66
CA VAL A 54 4.34 -1.41 -4.99
C VAL A 54 4.26 0.11 -4.94
N ALA A 55 3.56 0.68 -3.95
CA ALA A 55 3.46 2.13 -3.79
C ALA A 55 4.82 2.81 -3.59
N GLN A 56 5.71 2.21 -2.80
CA GLN A 56 7.07 2.72 -2.61
C GLN A 56 7.90 2.69 -3.90
N ARG A 57 7.77 1.65 -4.72
CA ARG A 57 8.43 1.59 -6.04
C ARG A 57 7.93 2.67 -6.98
N ILE A 58 6.61 2.88 -7.03
CA ILE A 58 5.99 3.95 -7.82
C ILE A 58 6.47 5.31 -7.31
N ALA A 59 6.46 5.53 -6.00
CA ALA A 59 6.92 6.78 -5.40
C ALA A 59 8.40 7.07 -5.70
N ALA A 60 9.27 6.05 -5.65
CA ALA A 60 10.68 6.18 -6.00
C ALA A 60 10.86 6.56 -7.48
N LEU A 61 10.07 5.96 -8.39
CA LEU A 61 10.05 6.32 -9.80
C LEU A 61 9.64 7.79 -10.01
N ILE A 62 8.54 8.21 -9.39
CA ILE A 62 8.03 9.58 -9.49
C ILE A 62 9.06 10.57 -8.95
N LYS A 63 9.63 10.32 -7.76
CA LYS A 63 10.65 11.18 -7.15
C LYS A 63 11.89 11.29 -8.04
N GLY A 64 12.37 10.19 -8.61
CA GLY A 64 13.50 10.18 -9.54
C GLY A 64 13.22 10.99 -10.80
N LYS A 65 12.06 10.75 -11.45
CA LYS A 65 11.64 11.51 -12.63
C LYS A 65 11.50 13.01 -12.35
N ASN A 66 10.89 13.37 -11.22
CA ASN A 66 10.75 14.77 -10.82
C ASN A 66 12.11 15.44 -10.57
N ALA A 67 13.07 14.74 -9.95
CA ALA A 67 14.43 15.27 -9.73
C ALA A 67 15.17 15.54 -11.05
N ASP A 68 14.91 14.71 -12.06
CA ASP A 68 15.52 14.85 -13.40
C ASP A 68 14.74 15.83 -14.32
N GLY A 69 13.67 16.47 -13.83
CA GLY A 69 12.79 17.31 -14.63
C GLY A 69 12.00 16.54 -15.70
N GLN A 70 11.85 15.23 -15.54
CA GLN A 70 11.17 14.34 -16.47
C GLN A 70 9.78 13.97 -15.98
N THR A 71 8.89 13.67 -16.93
CA THR A 71 7.55 13.17 -16.65
C THR A 71 7.57 11.69 -16.27
N ALA A 72 6.89 11.31 -15.19
CA ALA A 72 6.60 9.92 -14.89
C ALA A 72 5.30 9.50 -15.60
N VAL A 73 5.33 8.38 -16.31
CA VAL A 73 4.16 7.82 -17.00
C VAL A 73 3.75 6.53 -16.30
N LEU A 74 2.50 6.44 -15.86
CA LEU A 74 1.98 5.30 -15.11
C LEU A 74 0.80 4.66 -15.84
N GLY A 75 0.86 3.34 -16.01
CA GLY A 75 -0.30 2.51 -16.32
C GLY A 75 -1.01 2.13 -15.03
N LEU A 76 -2.29 2.44 -14.90
CA LEU A 76 -3.08 2.22 -13.69
C LEU A 76 -4.22 1.24 -13.96
N ALA A 77 -4.42 0.31 -13.03
CA ALA A 77 -5.47 -0.69 -13.09
C ALA A 77 -6.69 -0.26 -12.28
N THR A 78 -7.85 -0.82 -12.61
CA THR A 78 -9.08 -0.72 -11.83
C THR A 78 -9.34 -2.02 -11.04
N GLY A 79 -10.38 -2.04 -10.22
CA GLY A 79 -10.76 -3.17 -9.40
C GLY A 79 -10.25 -3.12 -7.96
N SER A 80 -10.52 -4.16 -7.19
CA SER A 80 -10.23 -4.18 -5.75
C SER A 80 -8.74 -4.34 -5.42
N THR A 81 -7.98 -5.00 -6.30
CA THR A 81 -6.56 -5.33 -6.07
C THR A 81 -5.67 -4.09 -5.88
N PRO A 82 -5.74 -3.04 -6.73
CA PRO A 82 -4.86 -1.88 -6.60
C PRO A 82 -5.29 -0.87 -5.53
N ILE A 83 -6.47 -1.01 -4.92
CA ILE A 83 -6.97 -0.02 -3.94
C ILE A 83 -5.99 0.20 -2.78
N GLY A 84 -5.36 -0.86 -2.28
CA GLY A 84 -4.34 -0.75 -1.22
C GLY A 84 -3.14 0.09 -1.66
N VAL A 85 -2.70 -0.07 -2.91
CA VAL A 85 -1.62 0.73 -3.51
C VAL A 85 -2.03 2.20 -3.60
N TYR A 86 -3.25 2.49 -4.07
CA TYR A 86 -3.75 3.86 -4.19
C TYR A 86 -3.85 4.56 -2.83
N ARG A 87 -4.35 3.87 -1.81
CA ARG A 87 -4.39 4.40 -0.43
C ARG A 87 -3.00 4.75 0.08
N GLU A 88 -2.02 3.90 -0.17
CA GLU A 88 -0.64 4.17 0.24
C GLU A 88 -0.01 5.32 -0.56
N LEU A 89 -0.27 5.42 -1.86
CA LEU A 89 0.17 6.56 -2.67
C LEU A 89 -0.44 7.89 -2.19
N ILE A 90 -1.72 7.89 -1.81
CA ILE A 90 -2.40 9.05 -1.21
C ILE A 90 -1.76 9.41 0.14
N ARG A 91 -1.44 8.42 0.98
CA ARG A 91 -0.72 8.65 2.23
C ARG A 91 0.63 9.30 1.97
N LEU A 92 1.43 8.74 1.05
CA LEU A 92 2.74 9.28 0.67
C LEU A 92 2.63 10.71 0.13
N HIS A 93 1.58 11.03 -0.64
CA HIS A 93 1.33 12.39 -1.10
C HIS A 93 1.05 13.34 0.07
N ARG A 94 0.14 12.97 0.97
CA ARG A 94 -0.33 13.85 2.06
C ARG A 94 0.69 14.01 3.19
N GLU A 95 1.42 12.94 3.52
CA GLU A 95 2.28 12.89 4.70
C GLU A 95 3.76 13.06 4.35
N GLU A 96 4.17 12.68 3.15
CA GLU A 96 5.57 12.69 2.74
C GLU A 96 5.87 13.60 1.54
N GLY A 97 4.86 14.36 1.07
CA GLY A 97 5.04 15.35 0.01
C GLY A 97 5.32 14.74 -1.37
N LEU A 98 4.88 13.50 -1.65
CA LEU A 98 4.98 12.91 -2.99
C LEU A 98 4.09 13.70 -3.96
N SER A 99 4.68 14.39 -4.94
CA SER A 99 3.94 15.19 -5.91
C SER A 99 3.65 14.40 -7.20
N PHE A 100 2.41 14.45 -7.65
CA PHE A 100 1.92 13.90 -8.92
C PHE A 100 1.78 14.98 -10.00
N ALA A 101 2.15 16.22 -9.74
CA ALA A 101 1.98 17.34 -10.68
C ALA A 101 2.65 17.11 -12.05
N ASN A 102 3.71 16.28 -12.09
CA ASN A 102 4.43 15.90 -13.31
C ASN A 102 4.25 14.41 -13.66
N VAL A 103 3.09 13.85 -13.32
CA VAL A 103 2.72 12.46 -13.64
C VAL A 103 1.66 12.47 -14.74
N VAL A 104 1.81 11.57 -15.70
CA VAL A 104 0.79 11.24 -16.71
C VAL A 104 0.30 9.83 -16.46
N THR A 105 -1.01 9.61 -16.50
CA THR A 105 -1.61 8.32 -16.21
C THR A 105 -2.44 7.80 -17.37
N PHE A 106 -2.40 6.49 -17.57
CA PHE A 106 -3.24 5.78 -18.54
C PHE A 106 -3.93 4.62 -17.87
N ASN A 107 -5.24 4.48 -18.07
CA ASN A 107 -5.99 3.26 -17.77
C ASN A 107 -6.16 2.42 -19.03
N LEU A 108 -6.26 1.10 -18.87
CA LEU A 108 -6.27 0.16 -19.98
C LEU A 108 -7.60 0.18 -20.75
N ASP A 109 -8.71 0.26 -20.03
CA ASP A 109 -10.05 0.03 -20.56
C ASP A 109 -11.12 0.89 -19.85
N GLU A 110 -12.29 0.90 -20.45
CA GLU A 110 -13.56 1.35 -19.88
C GLU A 110 -14.67 0.48 -20.47
N TYR A 111 -15.80 0.36 -19.79
CA TYR A 111 -16.99 -0.29 -20.31
C TYR A 111 -17.65 0.53 -21.44
N TYR A 112 -18.35 -0.15 -22.35
CA TYR A 112 -19.13 0.48 -23.41
C TYR A 112 -20.53 -0.15 -23.49
N PRO A 113 -21.62 0.64 -23.59
CA PRO A 113 -21.64 2.11 -23.41
C PRO A 113 -21.55 2.47 -21.91
N MET A 114 -20.76 3.50 -21.59
CA MET A 114 -20.54 3.92 -20.20
C MET A 114 -20.31 5.44 -20.13
N ALA A 115 -21.21 6.16 -19.47
CA ALA A 115 -21.00 7.57 -19.17
C ALA A 115 -19.94 7.73 -18.07
N PRO A 116 -19.06 8.74 -18.13
CA PRO A 116 -17.95 8.90 -17.17
C PRO A 116 -18.40 9.12 -15.72
N ASP A 117 -19.60 9.65 -15.51
CA ASP A 117 -20.20 9.87 -14.19
C ASP A 117 -21.01 8.67 -13.65
N ASN A 118 -21.15 7.62 -14.45
CA ASN A 118 -21.84 6.41 -14.02
C ASN A 118 -21.10 5.77 -12.82
N MET A 119 -21.87 5.24 -11.87
CA MET A 119 -21.31 4.62 -10.65
C MET A 119 -20.42 3.39 -10.93
N HIS A 120 -20.55 2.78 -12.10
CA HIS A 120 -19.75 1.62 -12.54
C HIS A 120 -18.62 2.00 -13.49
N SER A 121 -18.49 3.27 -13.87
CA SER A 121 -17.43 3.74 -14.77
C SER A 121 -16.05 3.62 -14.09
N TYR A 122 -15.06 3.17 -14.85
CA TYR A 122 -13.66 3.19 -14.42
C TYR A 122 -13.10 4.60 -14.31
N HIS A 123 -13.60 5.54 -15.12
CA HIS A 123 -13.31 6.96 -14.95
C HIS A 123 -13.68 7.40 -13.53
N ARG A 124 -14.93 7.19 -13.10
CA ARG A 124 -15.38 7.53 -11.75
C ARG A 124 -14.60 6.79 -10.68
N PHE A 125 -14.38 5.48 -10.85
CA PHE A 125 -13.58 4.66 -9.93
C PHE A 125 -12.21 5.28 -9.66
N MET A 126 -11.50 5.71 -10.71
CA MET A 126 -10.16 6.28 -10.56
C MET A 126 -10.18 7.63 -9.87
N TRP A 127 -11.17 8.47 -10.14
CA TRP A 127 -11.33 9.73 -9.43
C TRP A 127 -11.61 9.52 -7.95
N GLU A 128 -12.50 8.61 -7.60
CA GLU A 128 -12.86 8.31 -6.20
C GLU A 128 -11.71 7.66 -5.42
N ASN A 129 -10.87 6.84 -6.05
CA ASN A 129 -9.85 6.07 -5.35
C ASN A 129 -8.43 6.65 -5.42
N LEU A 130 -8.15 7.59 -6.34
CA LEU A 130 -6.81 8.17 -6.46
C LEU A 130 -6.84 9.65 -6.86
N PHE A 131 -7.39 10.00 -8.04
CA PHE A 131 -7.08 11.28 -8.66
C PHE A 131 -7.58 12.50 -7.88
N SER A 132 -8.73 12.43 -7.21
CA SER A 132 -9.24 13.52 -6.35
C SER A 132 -8.45 13.71 -5.05
N HIS A 133 -7.50 12.84 -4.76
CA HIS A 133 -6.74 12.83 -3.51
C HIS A 133 -5.28 13.23 -3.65
N VAL A 134 -4.81 13.43 -4.89
CA VAL A 134 -3.43 13.80 -5.24
C VAL A 134 -3.42 15.01 -6.18
N ASP A 135 -2.25 15.60 -6.40
CA ASP A 135 -2.06 16.81 -7.22
C ASP A 135 -1.82 16.52 -8.72
N VAL A 136 -2.33 15.38 -9.24
CA VAL A 136 -2.25 15.10 -10.68
C VAL A 136 -3.10 16.11 -11.48
N LYS A 137 -2.55 16.60 -12.58
CA LYS A 137 -3.28 17.52 -13.45
C LYS A 137 -4.35 16.77 -14.26
N PRO A 138 -5.60 17.27 -14.35
CA PRO A 138 -6.67 16.59 -15.09
C PRO A 138 -6.31 16.28 -16.54
N GLU A 139 -5.59 17.18 -17.22
CA GLU A 139 -5.13 17.00 -18.60
C GLU A 139 -4.12 15.85 -18.78
N ASN A 140 -3.53 15.39 -17.70
CA ASN A 140 -2.58 14.27 -17.66
C ASN A 140 -3.24 12.92 -17.33
N VAL A 141 -4.55 12.91 -17.11
CA VAL A 141 -5.31 11.70 -16.79
C VAL A 141 -6.00 11.17 -18.06
N HIS A 142 -5.65 9.96 -18.46
CA HIS A 142 -6.19 9.33 -19.66
C HIS A 142 -6.91 8.03 -19.30
N VAL A 143 -8.24 8.09 -19.32
CA VAL A 143 -9.11 6.90 -19.23
C VAL A 143 -9.82 6.79 -20.58
N PRO A 144 -9.91 5.60 -21.20
CA PRO A 144 -10.66 5.43 -22.43
C PRO A 144 -12.11 5.92 -22.30
N ARG A 145 -12.65 6.44 -23.40
CA ARG A 145 -14.06 6.88 -23.40
C ARG A 145 -14.98 5.69 -23.59
N GLY A 146 -16.04 5.62 -22.79
CA GLY A 146 -17.10 4.62 -22.87
C GLY A 146 -18.37 5.12 -23.55
N ASP A 147 -18.40 6.38 -24.03
CA ASP A 147 -19.53 7.07 -24.67
C ASP A 147 -19.28 7.40 -26.15
#